data_e41b83a86e48a82416b045aaea8cf363
#
_entry.id   e41b83a86e48a82416b045aaea8cf363
#
_cell.length_a   1.000
_cell.length_b   1.000
_cell.length_c   1.000
_cell.angle_alpha   90.00
_cell.angle_beta   90.00
_cell.angle_gamma   90.00
#
_symmetry.space_group_name_H-M   'P 1'
#
loop_
_entity.id
_entity.type
_entity.pdbx_description
1 polymer ?
#
loop_
_entity_poly.entity_id
_entity_poly.type
_entity_poly.pdbx_seq_one_letter_code
_entity_poly.pdbx_strand_id
1 'polypeptide(L)'
;LILLSSPNSGIFTAGSISFLESALTCISLVKNIKIPNVSLFQDARTSLKKAKFSKRIFVLGNLYTFPVAMYCAAKFYELLGYDVHYCRIEQFSHMELFSVKRGDTVIIFEEKNLHTKQLGENLKKIGINVVHPKMPSEKLSQVFFCIFFSQLVSLNEAKKKGKKECHFVVAKKIRNVSNQMIY
;
A
#
# COMPACT_ATOMS: atom_id res chain seq x y z
N LEU A 1 -17.45 -18.32 14.14
CA LEU A 1 -16.42 -17.35 13.67
C LEU A 1 -15.11 -17.78 14.28
N ILE A 2 -14.19 -18.30 13.50
CA ILE A 2 -12.84 -18.62 14.00
C ILE A 2 -11.98 -17.38 13.73
N LEU A 3 -11.71 -16.60 14.77
CA LEU A 3 -10.68 -15.58 14.74
C LEU A 3 -9.32 -16.29 14.79
N LEU A 4 -8.60 -16.28 13.69
CA LEU A 4 -7.23 -16.80 13.65
C LEU A 4 -6.32 -15.79 14.35
N SER A 5 -5.75 -16.17 15.47
CA SER A 5 -4.70 -15.39 16.10
C SER A 5 -3.37 -15.68 15.42
N SER A 6 -2.71 -14.64 14.89
CA SER A 6 -1.38 -14.81 14.31
C SER A 6 -0.30 -14.73 15.37
N PRO A 7 0.76 -15.58 15.27
CA PRO A 7 1.89 -15.46 16.16
C PRO A 7 2.63 -14.13 15.94
N ASN A 8 2.94 -13.45 17.03
CA ASN A 8 3.75 -12.23 16.97
C ASN A 8 5.20 -12.59 16.61
N SER A 9 5.68 -12.13 15.47
CA SER A 9 7.04 -12.45 14.99
C SER A 9 8.16 -11.67 15.70
N GLY A 10 7.83 -10.75 16.58
CA GLY A 10 8.81 -10.00 17.40
C GLY A 10 9.69 -8.99 16.65
N ILE A 11 9.68 -8.99 15.33
CA ILE A 11 10.47 -8.09 14.48
C ILE A 11 9.51 -7.31 13.59
N PHE A 12 9.35 -6.04 13.65
CA PHE A 12 8.37 -5.24 12.96
C PHE A 12 6.91 -5.57 13.36
N THR A 13 6.41 -4.84 14.34
CA THR A 13 5.06 -5.00 14.90
C THR A 13 3.95 -4.30 14.09
N ALA A 14 4.20 -3.86 12.86
CA ALA A 14 3.17 -3.28 12.01
C ALA A 14 2.18 -4.36 11.55
N GLY A 15 0.90 -4.20 11.90
CA GLY A 15 -0.18 -5.16 11.69
C GLY A 15 -0.37 -5.55 10.21
N SER A 16 0.32 -6.60 9.76
CA SER A 16 0.26 -7.10 8.39
C SER A 16 -0.58 -8.36 8.28
N ILE A 17 -0.34 -9.34 9.14
CA ILE A 17 -1.09 -10.61 9.16
C ILE A 17 -2.50 -10.34 9.68
N SER A 18 -2.64 -9.62 10.79
CA SER A 18 -3.95 -9.28 11.37
C SER A 18 -4.85 -8.50 10.40
N PHE A 19 -4.29 -7.60 9.59
CA PHE A 19 -5.06 -6.92 8.55
C PHE A 19 -5.56 -7.87 7.47
N LEU A 20 -4.71 -8.79 7.01
CA LEU A 20 -5.08 -9.79 6.01
C LEU A 20 -6.15 -10.74 6.56
N GLU A 21 -6.00 -11.21 7.79
CA GLU A 21 -6.98 -12.07 8.48
C GLU A 21 -8.33 -11.36 8.63
N SER A 22 -8.33 -10.11 9.06
CA SER A 22 -9.55 -9.30 9.18
C SER A 22 -10.23 -9.11 7.83
N ALA A 23 -9.47 -8.79 6.78
CA ALA A 23 -10.00 -8.65 5.43
C ALA A 23 -10.63 -9.96 4.91
N LEU A 24 -9.93 -11.08 5.09
CA LEU A 24 -10.44 -12.41 4.72
C LEU A 24 -11.71 -12.76 5.50
N THR A 25 -11.73 -12.50 6.81
CA THR A 25 -12.90 -12.75 7.66
C THR A 25 -14.09 -11.92 7.21
N CYS A 26 -13.93 -10.60 7.03
CA CYS A 26 -15.02 -9.73 6.58
C CYS A 26 -15.58 -10.15 5.23
N ILE A 27 -14.73 -10.49 4.28
CA ILE A 27 -15.16 -10.93 2.94
C ILE A 27 -15.88 -12.28 3.03
N SER A 28 -15.40 -13.20 3.88
CA SER A 28 -15.99 -14.53 4.04
C SER A 28 -17.40 -14.51 4.64
N LEU A 29 -17.77 -13.44 5.36
CA LEU A 29 -19.13 -13.25 5.86
C LEU A 29 -20.14 -12.99 4.73
N VAL A 30 -19.67 -12.49 3.60
CA VAL A 30 -20.56 -12.06 2.49
C VAL A 30 -20.46 -13.00 1.30
N LYS A 31 -19.33 -13.66 1.12
CA LYS A 31 -19.04 -14.51 -0.03
C LYS A 31 -18.15 -15.68 0.36
N ASN A 32 -18.50 -16.88 -0.12
CA ASN A 32 -17.56 -18.02 -0.06
C ASN A 32 -16.33 -17.69 -0.89
N ILE A 33 -15.19 -17.53 -0.22
CA ILE A 33 -13.91 -17.22 -0.86
C ILE A 33 -12.98 -18.43 -0.80
N LYS A 34 -12.33 -18.69 -1.92
CA LYS A 34 -11.13 -19.54 -1.92
C LYS A 34 -9.95 -18.70 -1.41
N ILE A 35 -9.12 -19.29 -0.57
CA ILE A 35 -7.89 -18.63 -0.11
C ILE A 35 -7.08 -18.17 -1.33
N PRO A 36 -6.61 -16.90 -1.33
CA PRO A 36 -5.85 -16.36 -2.45
C PRO A 36 -4.65 -17.25 -2.80
N ASN A 37 -4.45 -17.47 -4.10
CA ASN A 37 -3.35 -18.28 -4.57
C ASN A 37 -1.99 -17.67 -4.16
N VAL A 38 -1.05 -18.49 -3.74
CA VAL A 38 0.35 -18.12 -3.42
C VAL A 38 1.01 -17.35 -4.58
N SER A 39 0.58 -17.59 -5.82
CA SER A 39 1.05 -16.83 -6.99
C SER A 39 0.86 -15.32 -6.85
N LEU A 40 -0.24 -14.84 -6.24
CA LEU A 40 -0.49 -13.40 -6.05
C LEU A 40 0.60 -12.72 -5.21
N PHE A 41 1.10 -13.39 -4.18
CA PHE A 41 2.21 -12.90 -3.38
C PHE A 41 3.50 -12.80 -4.21
N GLN A 42 3.80 -13.82 -5.04
CA GLN A 42 4.97 -13.82 -5.90
C GLN A 42 4.87 -12.75 -7.01
N ASP A 43 3.68 -12.55 -7.56
CA ASP A 43 3.41 -11.50 -8.55
C ASP A 43 3.62 -10.12 -7.96
N ALA A 44 3.10 -9.86 -6.75
CA ALA A 44 3.33 -8.63 -6.02
C ALA A 44 4.83 -8.40 -5.76
N ARG A 45 5.55 -9.43 -5.30
CA ARG A 45 6.99 -9.39 -5.07
C ARG A 45 7.79 -9.08 -6.35
N THR A 46 7.39 -9.67 -7.47
CA THR A 46 8.04 -9.47 -8.76
C THR A 46 7.83 -8.05 -9.27
N SER A 47 6.64 -7.49 -9.07
CA SER A 47 6.29 -6.12 -9.46
C SER A 47 7.15 -5.05 -8.77
N LEU A 48 7.77 -5.38 -7.64
CA LEU A 48 8.60 -4.44 -6.88
C LEU A 48 10.07 -4.38 -7.32
N LYS A 49 10.56 -5.36 -8.10
CA LYS A 49 12.01 -5.50 -8.39
C LYS A 49 12.63 -4.26 -9.03
N LYS A 50 11.88 -3.50 -9.84
CA LYS A 50 12.34 -2.30 -10.56
C LYS A 50 11.78 -0.99 -10.00
N ALA A 51 10.97 -1.04 -8.94
CA ALA A 51 10.31 0.13 -8.40
C ALA A 51 11.28 0.96 -7.55
N LYS A 52 11.29 2.28 -7.80
CA LYS A 52 12.00 3.26 -6.98
C LYS A 52 10.97 4.11 -6.25
N PHE A 53 11.24 4.42 -4.99
CA PHE A 53 10.33 5.20 -4.16
C PHE A 53 11.04 6.42 -3.59
N SER A 54 10.38 7.58 -3.66
CA SER A 54 10.77 8.79 -2.97
C SER A 54 10.24 8.77 -1.53
N LYS A 55 10.53 9.82 -0.76
CA LYS A 55 9.93 10.00 0.57
C LYS A 55 8.51 10.56 0.50
N ARG A 56 8.12 11.17 -0.62
CA ARG A 56 6.76 11.66 -0.87
C ARG A 56 6.09 10.78 -1.91
N ILE A 57 4.97 10.20 -1.53
CA ILE A 57 4.28 9.16 -2.31
C ILE A 57 2.79 9.47 -2.37
N PHE A 58 2.20 9.30 -3.54
CA PHE A 58 0.75 9.31 -3.74
C PHE A 58 0.30 7.90 -4.13
N VAL A 59 -0.63 7.34 -3.37
CA VAL A 59 -1.20 6.02 -3.64
C VAL A 59 -2.62 6.21 -4.14
N LEU A 60 -2.84 5.85 -5.40
CA LEU A 60 -4.12 6.03 -6.07
C LEU A 60 -4.89 4.71 -6.11
N GLY A 61 -6.16 4.75 -5.79
CA GLY A 61 -7.07 3.63 -5.91
C GLY A 61 -8.49 4.10 -6.20
N ASN A 62 -9.32 3.19 -6.68
CA ASN A 62 -10.73 3.45 -6.93
C ASN A 62 -11.58 2.34 -6.31
N LEU A 63 -12.84 2.63 -6.00
CA LEU A 63 -13.81 1.66 -5.50
C LEU A 63 -13.18 0.71 -4.46
N TYR A 64 -13.06 -0.57 -4.79
CA TYR A 64 -12.55 -1.62 -3.89
C TYR A 64 -11.02 -1.58 -3.66
N THR A 65 -10.25 -0.88 -4.51
CA THR A 65 -8.81 -0.69 -4.30
C THR A 65 -8.47 0.55 -3.48
N PHE A 66 -9.41 1.49 -3.31
CA PHE A 66 -9.20 2.70 -2.51
C PHE A 66 -8.91 2.40 -1.03
N PRO A 67 -9.64 1.51 -0.32
CA PRO A 67 -9.27 1.13 1.05
C PRO A 67 -7.87 0.52 1.13
N VAL A 68 -7.41 -0.17 0.09
CA VAL A 68 -6.05 -0.72 0.05
C VAL A 68 -5.01 0.36 -0.22
N ALA A 69 -5.36 1.43 -0.95
CA ALA A 69 -4.49 2.60 -1.08
C ALA A 69 -4.28 3.28 0.28
N MET A 70 -5.32 3.42 1.10
CA MET A 70 -5.22 3.88 2.50
C MET A 70 -4.30 2.97 3.32
N TYR A 71 -4.49 1.65 3.23
CA TYR A 71 -3.64 0.68 3.92
C TYR A 71 -2.17 0.78 3.48
N CYS A 72 -1.90 0.95 2.18
CA CYS A 72 -0.56 1.15 1.66
C CYS A 72 0.11 2.38 2.27
N ALA A 73 -0.61 3.51 2.32
CA ALA A 73 -0.12 4.72 2.95
C ALA A 73 0.19 4.50 4.44
N ALA A 74 -0.71 3.82 5.17
CA ALA A 74 -0.49 3.47 6.57
C ALA A 74 0.80 2.67 6.77
N LYS A 75 1.09 1.69 5.90
CA LYS A 75 2.34 0.90 6.00
C LYS A 75 3.59 1.77 5.79
N PHE A 76 3.56 2.74 4.90
CA PHE A 76 4.67 3.68 4.74
C PHE A 76 4.82 4.62 5.95
N TYR A 77 3.71 5.12 6.54
CA TYR A 77 3.76 5.90 7.77
C TYR A 77 4.36 5.11 8.92
N GLU A 78 3.84 3.90 9.15
CA GLU A 78 4.22 3.05 10.28
C GLU A 78 5.67 2.59 10.21
N LEU A 79 6.13 2.14 9.05
CA LEU A 79 7.46 1.58 8.91
C LEU A 79 8.54 2.63 8.66
N LEU A 80 8.24 3.69 7.94
CA LEU A 80 9.23 4.61 7.37
C LEU A 80 9.08 6.07 7.79
N GLY A 81 7.87 6.49 8.19
CA GLY A 81 7.56 7.89 8.47
C GLY A 81 7.63 8.77 7.21
N TYR A 82 7.26 8.22 6.05
CA TYR A 82 7.25 8.96 4.80
C TYR A 82 6.02 9.86 4.70
N ASP A 83 6.12 10.91 3.89
CA ASP A 83 4.99 11.76 3.50
C ASP A 83 4.18 11.04 2.41
N VAL A 84 3.06 10.44 2.79
CA VAL A 84 2.26 9.60 1.87
C VAL A 84 0.82 10.07 1.85
N HIS A 85 0.31 10.29 0.64
CA HIS A 85 -1.07 10.65 0.38
C HIS A 85 -1.79 9.46 -0.26
N TYR A 86 -3.07 9.30 0.04
CA TYR A 86 -3.92 8.34 -0.63
C TYR A 86 -5.16 9.05 -1.15
N CYS A 87 -5.53 8.79 -2.38
CA CYS A 87 -6.65 9.46 -3.02
C CYS A 87 -7.27 8.61 -4.13
N ARG A 88 -8.47 8.98 -4.53
CA ARG A 88 -9.07 8.43 -5.75
C ARG A 88 -8.38 9.03 -6.97
N ILE A 89 -8.34 8.30 -8.07
CA ILE A 89 -7.66 8.74 -9.29
C ILE A 89 -8.24 10.06 -9.82
N GLU A 90 -9.57 10.20 -9.80
CA GLU A 90 -10.24 11.42 -10.22
C GLU A 90 -9.92 12.58 -9.27
N GLN A 91 -10.02 12.38 -7.96
CA GLN A 91 -9.64 13.37 -6.96
C GLN A 91 -8.19 13.82 -7.16
N PHE A 92 -7.26 12.87 -7.32
CA PHE A 92 -5.86 13.18 -7.58
C PHE A 92 -5.71 14.12 -8.79
N SER A 93 -6.43 13.88 -9.88
CA SER A 93 -6.35 14.66 -11.09
C SER A 93 -6.84 16.12 -10.92
N HIS A 94 -7.75 16.34 -9.98
CA HIS A 94 -8.33 17.66 -9.72
C HIS A 94 -7.66 18.43 -8.56
N MET A 95 -6.96 17.74 -7.67
CA MET A 95 -6.44 18.34 -6.43
C MET A 95 -4.94 18.08 -6.24
N GLU A 96 -4.57 16.85 -5.87
CA GLU A 96 -3.22 16.51 -5.43
C GLU A 96 -2.18 16.62 -6.55
N LEU A 97 -2.59 16.44 -7.81
CA LEU A 97 -1.72 16.58 -8.98
C LEU A 97 -1.01 17.93 -9.02
N PHE A 98 -1.66 19.01 -8.58
CA PHE A 98 -1.06 20.35 -8.54
C PHE A 98 -0.01 20.51 -7.44
N SER A 99 0.11 19.55 -6.53
CA SER A 99 1.10 19.55 -5.46
C SER A 99 2.30 18.64 -5.72
N VAL A 100 2.24 17.78 -6.75
CA VAL A 100 3.35 16.86 -7.06
C VAL A 100 4.59 17.60 -7.54
N LYS A 101 5.74 17.05 -7.20
CA LYS A 101 7.03 17.60 -7.57
C LYS A 101 7.85 16.55 -8.33
N ARG A 102 8.73 16.99 -9.18
CA ARG A 102 9.68 16.10 -9.87
C ARG A 102 10.40 15.19 -8.86
N GLY A 103 10.40 13.91 -9.11
CA GLY A 103 10.98 12.90 -8.24
C GLY A 103 10.00 12.26 -7.25
N ASP A 104 8.80 12.83 -7.05
CA ASP A 104 7.75 12.19 -6.26
C ASP A 104 7.36 10.84 -6.86
N THR A 105 6.74 9.98 -6.06
CA THR A 105 6.27 8.67 -6.51
C THR A 105 4.75 8.63 -6.55
N VAL A 106 4.19 8.10 -7.62
CA VAL A 106 2.76 7.78 -7.73
C VAL A 106 2.59 6.28 -7.93
N ILE A 107 1.85 5.65 -7.03
CA ILE A 107 1.48 4.23 -7.10
C ILE A 107 0.02 4.19 -7.58
N ILE A 108 -0.28 3.40 -8.61
CA ILE A 108 -1.63 3.30 -9.18
C ILE A 108 -2.16 1.88 -8.95
N PHE A 109 -3.16 1.73 -8.06
CA PHE A 109 -3.88 0.50 -7.79
C PHE A 109 -5.16 0.41 -8.61
N GLU A 110 -4.99 0.33 -9.91
CA GLU A 110 -6.07 0.20 -10.90
C GLU A 110 -5.59 -0.65 -12.07
N GLU A 111 -6.50 -1.31 -12.78
CA GLU A 111 -6.16 -1.98 -14.03
C GLU A 111 -5.63 -1.00 -15.07
N LYS A 112 -4.73 -1.51 -15.93
CA LYS A 112 -4.19 -0.72 -17.04
C LYS A 112 -5.24 -0.60 -18.16
N ASN A 113 -6.05 0.43 -18.08
CA ASN A 113 -6.94 0.90 -19.14
C ASN A 113 -6.32 2.11 -19.85
N LEU A 114 -7.01 2.66 -20.84
CA LEU A 114 -6.53 3.81 -21.61
C LEU A 114 -6.24 5.01 -20.71
N HIS A 115 -7.17 5.34 -19.81
CA HIS A 115 -7.05 6.48 -18.89
C HIS A 115 -5.86 6.35 -17.94
N THR A 116 -5.72 5.21 -17.24
CA THR A 116 -4.62 5.00 -16.29
C THR A 116 -3.25 4.89 -16.96
N LYS A 117 -3.19 4.41 -18.21
CA LYS A 117 -1.97 4.42 -19.02
C LYS A 117 -1.57 5.85 -19.37
N GLN A 118 -2.49 6.66 -19.90
CA GLN A 118 -2.25 8.07 -20.21
C GLN A 118 -1.80 8.85 -18.98
N LEU A 119 -2.49 8.69 -17.84
CA LEU A 119 -2.08 9.31 -16.59
C LEU A 119 -0.63 8.95 -16.24
N GLY A 120 -0.30 7.65 -16.25
CA GLY A 120 1.05 7.20 -15.93
C GLY A 120 2.11 7.72 -16.89
N GLU A 121 1.83 7.79 -18.18
CA GLU A 121 2.74 8.34 -19.19
C GLU A 121 2.96 9.84 -19.01
N ASN A 122 1.89 10.61 -18.78
CA ASN A 122 1.98 12.05 -18.59
C ASN A 122 2.72 12.40 -17.30
N LEU A 123 2.49 11.66 -16.20
CA LEU A 123 3.26 11.82 -14.96
C LEU A 123 4.75 11.57 -15.19
N LYS A 124 5.11 10.53 -15.93
CA LYS A 124 6.53 10.25 -16.26
C LYS A 124 7.17 11.39 -17.07
N LYS A 125 6.45 12.00 -18.02
CA LYS A 125 6.97 13.13 -18.83
C LYS A 125 7.37 14.32 -17.95
N ILE A 126 6.70 14.55 -16.84
CA ILE A 126 7.03 15.62 -15.87
C ILE A 126 7.99 15.19 -14.77
N GLY A 127 8.56 13.99 -14.90
CA GLY A 127 9.61 13.49 -14.00
C GLY A 127 9.13 12.83 -12.71
N ILE A 128 7.88 12.36 -12.68
CA ILE A 128 7.31 11.60 -11.56
C ILE A 128 7.66 10.11 -11.70
N ASN A 129 8.03 9.46 -10.61
CA ASN A 129 8.23 8.02 -10.55
C ASN A 129 6.86 7.32 -10.50
N VAL A 130 6.49 6.63 -11.56
CA VAL A 130 5.19 5.94 -11.64
C VAL A 130 5.38 4.44 -11.42
N VAL A 131 4.67 3.93 -10.42
CA VAL A 131 4.56 2.50 -10.14
C VAL A 131 3.14 2.05 -10.45
N HIS A 132 2.96 1.39 -11.56
CA HIS A 132 1.66 0.88 -12.01
C HIS A 132 1.80 -0.63 -12.25
N PRO A 133 1.60 -1.45 -11.21
CA PRO A 133 1.78 -2.90 -11.32
C PRO A 133 0.75 -3.51 -12.26
N LYS A 134 1.08 -4.65 -12.85
CA LYS A 134 0.11 -5.45 -13.61
C LYS A 134 -0.83 -6.11 -12.60
N MET A 135 -2.09 -5.74 -12.66
CA MET A 135 -3.12 -6.29 -11.79
C MET A 135 -3.64 -7.64 -12.33
N PRO A 136 -4.04 -8.56 -11.45
CA PRO A 136 -4.86 -9.72 -11.87
C PRO A 136 -6.20 -9.25 -12.44
N SER A 137 -6.86 -10.08 -13.23
CA SER A 137 -8.16 -9.74 -13.86
C SER A 137 -9.35 -9.83 -12.89
N GLU A 138 -9.27 -10.68 -11.88
CA GLU A 138 -10.34 -10.93 -10.92
C GLU A 138 -10.27 -9.90 -9.79
N LYS A 139 -11.39 -9.21 -9.50
CA LYS A 139 -11.45 -8.06 -8.56
C LYS A 139 -10.97 -8.39 -7.14
N LEU A 140 -11.37 -9.55 -6.61
CA LEU A 140 -10.95 -9.96 -5.27
C LEU A 140 -9.43 -10.23 -5.24
N SER A 141 -8.90 -10.87 -6.28
CA SER A 141 -7.46 -11.08 -6.45
C SER A 141 -6.69 -9.76 -6.56
N GLN A 142 -7.28 -8.72 -7.16
CA GLN A 142 -6.67 -7.38 -7.18
C GLN A 142 -6.53 -6.81 -5.77
N VAL A 143 -7.54 -6.94 -4.92
CA VAL A 143 -7.49 -6.49 -3.52
C VAL A 143 -6.34 -7.18 -2.78
N PHE A 144 -6.27 -8.51 -2.83
CA PHE A 144 -5.20 -9.25 -2.16
C PHE A 144 -3.82 -8.98 -2.75
N PHE A 145 -3.72 -8.87 -4.06
CA PHE A 145 -2.48 -8.44 -4.71
C PHE A 145 -2.00 -7.08 -4.17
N CYS A 146 -2.89 -6.08 -4.09
CA CYS A 146 -2.56 -4.77 -3.57
C CYS A 146 -2.21 -4.79 -2.07
N ILE A 147 -2.85 -5.65 -1.25
CA ILE A 147 -2.47 -5.85 0.15
C ILE A 147 -1.04 -6.40 0.24
N PHE A 148 -0.71 -7.47 -0.49
CA PHE A 148 0.64 -8.04 -0.51
C PHE A 148 1.67 -7.05 -1.04
N PHE A 149 1.33 -6.32 -2.11
CA PHE A 149 2.18 -5.26 -2.64
C PHE A 149 2.49 -4.21 -1.56
N SER A 150 1.47 -3.73 -0.83
CA SER A 150 1.60 -2.71 0.21
C SER A 150 2.51 -3.14 1.36
N GLN A 151 2.39 -4.40 1.79
CA GLN A 151 3.24 -4.98 2.82
C GLN A 151 4.68 -5.12 2.34
N LEU A 152 4.86 -5.68 1.15
CA LEU A 152 6.17 -5.94 0.58
C LEU A 152 6.93 -4.66 0.22
N VAL A 153 6.26 -3.64 -0.32
CA VAL A 153 6.92 -2.39 -0.73
C VAL A 153 7.49 -1.66 0.48
N SER A 154 6.69 -1.48 1.52
CA SER A 154 7.12 -0.78 2.73
C SER A 154 8.22 -1.55 3.48
N LEU A 155 8.11 -2.88 3.57
CA LEU A 155 9.13 -3.73 4.17
C LEU A 155 10.44 -3.70 3.37
N ASN A 156 10.38 -3.78 2.04
CA ASN A 156 11.57 -3.74 1.20
C ASN A 156 12.29 -2.38 1.31
N GLU A 157 11.55 -1.28 1.33
CA GLU A 157 12.12 0.05 1.53
C GLU A 157 12.72 0.20 2.93
N ALA A 158 12.07 -0.33 3.97
CA ALA A 158 12.62 -0.35 5.32
C ALA A 158 13.96 -1.12 5.39
N LYS A 159 14.01 -2.31 4.75
CA LYS A 159 15.24 -3.12 4.65
C LYS A 159 16.34 -2.39 3.88
N LYS A 160 16.04 -1.78 2.72
CA LYS A 160 17.02 -0.99 1.95
C LYS A 160 17.59 0.19 2.75
N LYS A 161 16.81 0.76 3.66
CA LYS A 161 17.24 1.86 4.56
C LYS A 161 17.91 1.37 5.84
N GLY A 162 18.14 0.08 5.99
CA GLY A 162 18.75 -0.50 7.20
C GLY A 162 17.90 -0.30 8.47
N LYS A 163 16.58 -0.13 8.33
CA LYS A 163 15.69 0.00 9.50
C LYS A 163 15.65 -1.31 10.27
N LYS A 164 15.90 -1.23 11.56
CA LYS A 164 15.83 -2.37 12.50
C LYS A 164 14.48 -2.45 13.19
N GLU A 165 13.70 -1.35 13.18
CA GLU A 165 12.41 -1.25 13.86
C GLU A 165 11.49 -0.30 13.08
N CYS A 166 10.17 -0.42 13.29
CA CYS A 166 9.16 0.46 12.72
C CYS A 166 9.37 1.91 13.15
N HIS A 167 9.06 2.85 12.26
CA HIS A 167 9.19 4.28 12.56
C HIS A 167 8.35 4.69 13.78
N PHE A 168 7.09 4.23 13.86
CA PHE A 168 6.22 4.59 14.99
C PHE A 168 6.73 4.08 16.35
N VAL A 169 7.53 3.01 16.37
CA VAL A 169 8.15 2.51 17.60
C VAL A 169 9.29 3.41 18.05
N VAL A 170 10.11 3.86 17.12
CA VAL A 170 11.29 4.71 17.44
C VAL A 170 10.93 6.18 17.61
N ALA A 171 9.84 6.66 17.02
CA ALA A 171 9.34 8.02 17.12
C ALA A 171 8.57 8.26 18.45
N LYS A 172 9.24 8.03 19.59
CA LYS A 172 8.62 8.00 20.93
C LYS A 172 7.74 9.22 21.25
N LYS A 173 8.19 10.43 20.91
CA LYS A 173 7.43 11.68 21.18
C LYS A 173 6.08 11.68 20.44
N ILE A 174 6.08 11.34 19.15
CA ILE A 174 4.87 11.27 18.32
C ILE A 174 3.95 10.14 18.80
N ARG A 175 4.53 8.98 19.12
CA ARG A 175 3.78 7.84 19.67
C ARG A 175 3.07 8.19 20.98
N ASN A 176 3.72 8.94 21.87
CA ASN A 176 3.08 9.36 23.12
C ASN A 176 1.86 10.25 22.87
N VAL A 177 1.93 11.18 21.91
CA VAL A 177 0.76 11.98 21.50
C VAL A 177 -0.36 11.07 20.95
N SER A 178 -0.02 10.13 20.07
CA SER A 178 -0.97 9.18 19.52
C SER A 178 -1.66 8.35 20.61
N ASN A 179 -0.90 7.82 21.56
CA ASN A 179 -1.45 7.03 22.68
C ASN A 179 -2.44 7.84 23.53
N GLN A 180 -2.18 9.13 23.74
CA GLN A 180 -3.08 10.02 24.50
C GLN A 180 -4.41 10.29 23.77
N MET A 181 -4.44 10.08 22.44
CA MET A 181 -5.64 10.30 21.62
C MET A 181 -6.50 9.04 21.42
N ILE A 182 -5.91 7.86 21.61
CA ILE A 182 -6.56 6.58 21.29
C ILE A 182 -7.01 5.85 22.55
N TYR A 183 -6.37 6.08 23.72
CA TYR A 183 -6.62 5.36 24.98
C TYR A 183 -6.93 6.33 26.12
#